data_0a2f951c5db7b56eaa3063cfc859089c
#
_entry.id   0a2f951c5db7b56eaa3063cfc859089c
#
_cell.length_a   1.000
_cell.length_b   1.000
_cell.length_c   1.000
_cell.angle_alpha   90.00
_cell.angle_beta   90.00
_cell.angle_gamma   90.00
#
_symmetry.space_group_name_H-M   'P 1'
#
loop_
_entity.id
_entity.type
_entity.pdbx_description
1 polymer ?
#
loop_
_entity_poly.entity_id
_entity_poly.type
_entity_poly.pdbx_seq_one_letter_code
_entity_poly.pdbx_strand_id
1 'polypeptide(L)'
;MALIRNFPVPSDRMAIISTLLNFEDAVVLEYGPEGTTHFSMNFFNKLGQDYPNRLFTTGVDDSDIVMGSTENLERGIFELDVLYSPKAIFVLTSSVTSIIGTDIVGICDSLQSKVQSRLIPVNSSGLGADYSAGLRKIYLQLAELFVQPAVVKQSKRYNILGASPLHYRAESDICEIESLLREAFGYELLHCFAMNTTTEAIAELGSAELNIILAAEALPCAEYLQSVTGTPYVYLPPYGYSQTTEFLNSVAAVIGQPVKEAMLQRLAEKNRRLKMLLNSPLLSRTPGTVFLKGDYDTVKGLGDFFKELRFNIAHSVCMHKITGAAAEAGIEYFKEEKEYLQLLPAIRHCLVLADEDTIAKTDATNLKICVSHPCFSHRTIAKHLPFMGERGADMLFEYIQQYVNM
;
A
#
# COMPACT_ATOMS: atom_id res chain seq x y z
N MET A 1 15.00 -25.93 -4.45
CA MET A 1 14.70 -24.63 -5.12
C MET A 1 13.28 -24.75 -5.65
N ALA A 2 12.34 -23.99 -5.09
CA ALA A 2 10.95 -23.97 -5.57
C ALA A 2 10.90 -23.22 -6.92
N LEU A 3 10.28 -23.84 -7.92
CA LEU A 3 10.00 -23.16 -9.19
C LEU A 3 8.78 -22.26 -8.98
N ILE A 4 8.91 -20.97 -9.33
CA ILE A 4 7.81 -20.03 -9.35
C ILE A 4 7.06 -20.20 -10.67
N ARG A 5 5.74 -20.44 -10.59
CA ARG A 5 4.85 -20.65 -11.74
C ARG A 5 3.84 -19.53 -11.92
N ASN A 6 3.62 -18.75 -10.88
CA ASN A 6 2.67 -17.66 -10.85
C ASN A 6 3.37 -16.32 -10.95
N PHE A 7 2.55 -15.28 -11.01
CA PHE A 7 3.06 -13.92 -10.96
C PHE A 7 3.69 -13.67 -9.58
N PRO A 8 4.99 -13.35 -9.50
CA PRO A 8 5.67 -13.19 -8.21
C PRO A 8 5.14 -11.96 -7.46
N VAL A 9 5.17 -12.04 -6.15
CA VAL A 9 4.97 -10.87 -5.27
C VAL A 9 6.02 -9.81 -5.64
N PRO A 10 5.64 -8.52 -5.74
CA PRO A 10 6.59 -7.46 -6.06
C PRO A 10 7.77 -7.43 -5.08
N SER A 11 8.96 -7.13 -5.57
CA SER A 11 10.15 -6.96 -4.74
C SER A 11 10.14 -5.60 -4.02
N ASP A 12 11.05 -5.44 -3.05
CA ASP A 12 11.34 -4.16 -2.39
C ASP A 12 11.64 -3.04 -3.40
N ARG A 13 12.40 -3.34 -4.46
CA ARG A 13 12.70 -2.38 -5.53
C ARG A 13 11.44 -1.92 -6.27
N MET A 14 10.51 -2.83 -6.59
CA MET A 14 9.25 -2.49 -7.24
C MET A 14 8.41 -1.56 -6.36
N ALA A 15 8.37 -1.82 -5.06
CA ALA A 15 7.67 -0.96 -4.10
C ALA A 15 8.29 0.45 -4.01
N ILE A 16 9.61 0.53 -3.97
CA ILE A 16 10.35 1.80 -3.96
C ILE A 16 10.05 2.60 -5.24
N ILE A 17 10.17 2.00 -6.42
CA ILE A 17 9.86 2.68 -7.69
C ILE A 17 8.42 3.15 -7.71
N SER A 18 7.44 2.28 -7.36
CA SER A 18 6.02 2.65 -7.31
C SER A 18 5.78 3.85 -6.40
N THR A 19 6.42 3.90 -5.23
CA THR A 19 6.33 5.01 -4.29
C THR A 19 6.88 6.30 -4.89
N LEU A 20 8.09 6.26 -5.48
CA LEU A 20 8.76 7.44 -6.01
C LEU A 20 8.09 8.02 -7.24
N LEU A 21 7.44 7.19 -8.06
CA LEU A 21 6.68 7.63 -9.24
C LEU A 21 5.44 8.48 -8.89
N ASN A 22 5.00 8.47 -7.63
CA ASN A 22 3.89 9.31 -7.15
C ASN A 22 4.29 10.75 -6.80
N PHE A 23 5.57 11.10 -6.94
CA PHE A 23 6.03 12.49 -6.77
C PHE A 23 5.86 13.26 -8.08
N GLU A 24 4.98 14.27 -8.08
CA GLU A 24 4.64 15.05 -9.28
C GLU A 24 5.76 15.99 -9.72
N ASP A 25 6.60 16.40 -8.80
CA ASP A 25 7.72 17.34 -8.99
C ASP A 25 9.09 16.66 -9.09
N ALA A 26 9.12 15.32 -9.17
CA ALA A 26 10.36 14.55 -9.24
C ALA A 26 10.33 13.49 -10.34
N VAL A 27 11.53 13.01 -10.70
CA VAL A 27 11.72 11.92 -11.65
C VAL A 27 12.58 10.81 -11.03
N VAL A 28 12.47 9.61 -11.57
CA VAL A 28 13.22 8.43 -11.17
C VAL A 28 14.17 8.03 -12.29
N LEU A 29 15.45 7.97 -12.01
CA LEU A 29 16.49 7.48 -12.92
C LEU A 29 17.03 6.15 -12.39
N GLU A 30 16.80 5.09 -13.11
CA GLU A 30 17.38 3.79 -12.81
C GLU A 30 18.71 3.60 -13.53
N TYR A 31 19.79 3.43 -12.77
CA TYR A 31 21.06 3.00 -13.29
C TYR A 31 21.03 1.49 -13.51
N GLY A 32 20.79 1.09 -14.76
CA GLY A 32 20.61 -0.31 -15.10
C GLY A 32 20.27 -0.59 -16.55
N PRO A 33 20.17 -1.89 -16.91
CA PRO A 33 19.76 -2.32 -18.23
C PRO A 33 18.30 -1.96 -18.53
N GLU A 34 17.97 -1.68 -19.79
CA GLU A 34 16.62 -1.32 -20.24
C GLU A 34 15.54 -2.35 -19.84
N GLY A 35 15.89 -3.65 -19.91
CA GLY A 35 14.94 -4.73 -19.63
C GLY A 35 14.37 -4.72 -18.21
N THR A 36 15.14 -4.28 -17.21
CA THR A 36 14.68 -4.19 -15.81
C THR A 36 13.67 -3.08 -15.63
N THR A 37 13.91 -1.94 -16.26
CA THR A 37 13.01 -0.78 -16.23
C THR A 37 11.73 -1.05 -17.03
N HIS A 38 11.84 -1.66 -18.23
CA HIS A 38 10.70 -2.09 -19.03
C HIS A 38 9.76 -3.05 -18.28
N PHE A 39 10.34 -4.00 -17.55
CA PHE A 39 9.52 -4.90 -16.72
C PHE A 39 8.71 -4.11 -15.68
N SER A 40 9.35 -3.16 -14.99
CA SER A 40 8.70 -2.32 -13.99
C SER A 40 7.57 -1.47 -14.60
N MET A 41 7.83 -0.81 -15.73
CA MET A 41 6.83 0.00 -16.45
C MET A 41 5.63 -0.86 -16.88
N ASN A 42 5.86 -2.02 -17.50
CA ASN A 42 4.81 -2.92 -17.92
C ASN A 42 3.96 -3.43 -16.75
N PHE A 43 4.59 -3.68 -15.61
CA PHE A 43 3.89 -4.10 -14.40
C PHE A 43 2.95 -2.99 -13.91
N PHE A 44 3.47 -1.77 -13.74
CA PHE A 44 2.67 -0.63 -13.27
C PHE A 44 1.54 -0.30 -14.24
N ASN A 45 1.79 -0.29 -15.54
CA ASN A 45 0.77 -0.07 -16.56
C ASN A 45 -0.37 -1.12 -16.48
N LYS A 46 -0.02 -2.40 -16.22
CA LYS A 46 -1.03 -3.44 -16.01
C LYS A 46 -1.87 -3.20 -14.76
N LEU A 47 -1.30 -2.60 -13.71
CA LEU A 47 -2.06 -2.17 -12.53
C LEU A 47 -2.90 -0.91 -12.76
N GLY A 48 -2.81 -0.29 -13.94
CA GLY A 48 -3.51 0.96 -14.25
C GLY A 48 -2.79 2.21 -13.75
N GLN A 49 -1.53 2.07 -13.37
CA GLN A 49 -0.66 3.15 -12.94
C GLN A 49 0.12 3.64 -14.15
N ASP A 50 -0.27 4.78 -14.72
CA ASP A 50 0.42 5.41 -15.85
C ASP A 50 1.20 6.63 -15.34
N TYR A 51 2.52 6.55 -15.48
CA TYR A 51 3.44 7.61 -15.04
C TYR A 51 4.30 8.09 -16.24
N PRO A 52 3.71 8.79 -17.22
CA PRO A 52 4.45 9.25 -18.38
C PRO A 52 5.59 10.18 -17.95
N ASN A 53 6.77 9.96 -18.53
CA ASN A 53 7.95 10.80 -18.32
C ASN A 53 8.43 10.92 -16.84
N ARG A 54 8.23 9.90 -16.03
CA ARG A 54 8.71 9.90 -14.64
C ARG A 54 9.72 8.79 -14.32
N LEU A 55 9.78 7.73 -15.12
CA LEU A 55 10.75 6.63 -14.95
C LEU A 55 11.66 6.56 -16.17
N PHE A 56 12.94 6.70 -15.94
CA PHE A 56 14.01 6.67 -16.95
C PHE A 56 15.04 5.60 -16.62
N THR A 57 15.77 5.13 -17.64
CA THR A 57 16.88 4.19 -17.49
C THR A 57 18.10 4.70 -18.22
N THR A 58 19.28 4.36 -17.72
CA THR A 58 20.55 4.71 -18.37
C THR A 58 20.95 3.76 -19.48
N GLY A 59 20.27 2.59 -19.61
CA GLY A 59 20.57 1.62 -20.65
C GLY A 59 21.97 0.99 -20.54
N VAL A 60 22.38 0.63 -19.31
CA VAL A 60 23.68 -0.02 -19.06
C VAL A 60 23.81 -1.30 -19.88
N ASP A 61 24.91 -1.43 -20.61
CA ASP A 61 25.27 -2.61 -21.41
C ASP A 61 26.38 -3.45 -20.77
N ASP A 62 26.75 -4.56 -21.44
CA ASP A 62 27.77 -5.50 -20.93
C ASP A 62 29.14 -4.82 -20.80
N SER A 63 29.48 -3.87 -21.66
CA SER A 63 30.76 -3.15 -21.60
C SER A 63 30.81 -2.19 -20.42
N ASP A 64 29.74 -1.49 -20.15
CA ASP A 64 29.61 -0.61 -18.97
C ASP A 64 29.79 -1.41 -17.67
N ILE A 65 29.18 -2.63 -17.61
CA ILE A 65 29.29 -3.51 -16.45
C ILE A 65 30.73 -3.98 -16.24
N VAL A 66 31.40 -4.40 -17.30
CA VAL A 66 32.79 -4.93 -17.22
C VAL A 66 33.79 -3.82 -16.89
N MET A 67 33.61 -2.64 -17.47
CA MET A 67 34.51 -1.50 -17.26
C MET A 67 34.18 -0.68 -16.01
N GLY A 68 33.02 -0.89 -15.41
CA GLY A 68 32.53 -0.08 -14.28
C GLY A 68 32.25 1.37 -14.68
N SER A 69 31.87 1.60 -15.95
CA SER A 69 31.62 2.96 -16.47
C SER A 69 30.35 3.55 -15.87
N THR A 70 30.44 4.78 -15.37
CA THR A 70 29.31 5.56 -14.84
C THR A 70 28.91 6.71 -15.76
N GLU A 71 29.51 6.84 -16.94
CA GLU A 71 29.30 7.94 -17.87
C GLU A 71 27.84 8.08 -18.29
N ASN A 72 27.15 6.94 -18.53
CA ASN A 72 25.73 6.93 -18.88
C ASN A 72 24.85 7.45 -17.74
N LEU A 73 25.19 7.17 -16.47
CA LEU A 73 24.50 7.71 -15.31
C LEU A 73 24.68 9.21 -15.20
N GLU A 74 25.91 9.70 -15.29
CA GLU A 74 26.23 11.13 -15.22
C GLU A 74 25.51 11.91 -16.33
N ARG A 75 25.58 11.42 -17.57
CA ARG A 75 24.87 12.01 -18.70
C ARG A 75 23.36 12.03 -18.49
N GLY A 76 22.76 10.93 -18.05
CA GLY A 76 21.33 10.83 -17.76
C GLY A 76 20.88 11.85 -16.71
N ILE A 77 21.68 12.06 -15.65
CA ILE A 77 21.40 13.07 -14.63
C ILE A 77 21.39 14.49 -15.25
N PHE A 78 22.38 14.84 -16.06
CA PHE A 78 22.44 16.16 -16.72
C PHE A 78 21.29 16.36 -17.73
N GLU A 79 20.96 15.33 -18.51
CA GLU A 79 19.85 15.40 -19.46
C GLU A 79 18.50 15.61 -18.75
N LEU A 80 18.24 14.91 -17.64
CA LEU A 80 17.01 15.08 -16.87
C LEU A 80 16.92 16.45 -16.21
N ASP A 81 18.03 16.96 -15.64
CA ASP A 81 18.06 18.28 -15.02
C ASP A 81 17.73 19.39 -16.03
N VAL A 82 18.28 19.30 -17.26
CA VAL A 82 18.07 20.31 -18.32
C VAL A 82 16.70 20.18 -18.98
N LEU A 83 16.26 18.94 -19.31
CA LEU A 83 15.06 18.74 -20.13
C LEU A 83 13.76 18.80 -19.30
N TYR A 84 13.79 18.33 -18.05
CA TYR A 84 12.59 18.23 -17.21
C TYR A 84 12.60 19.20 -16.04
N SER A 85 13.78 19.70 -15.65
CA SER A 85 13.97 20.63 -14.51
C SER A 85 13.19 20.21 -13.25
N PRO A 86 13.27 18.92 -12.81
CA PRO A 86 12.51 18.46 -11.67
C PRO A 86 13.09 19.02 -10.36
N LYS A 87 12.30 19.11 -9.30
CA LYS A 87 12.83 19.48 -7.97
C LYS A 87 13.79 18.44 -7.41
N ALA A 88 13.54 17.15 -7.73
CA ALA A 88 14.42 16.05 -7.32
C ALA A 88 14.57 14.99 -8.42
N ILE A 89 15.75 14.40 -8.49
CA ILE A 89 16.04 13.19 -9.27
C ILE A 89 16.37 12.08 -8.29
N PHE A 90 15.48 11.09 -8.18
CA PHE A 90 15.76 9.87 -7.44
C PHE A 90 16.62 8.93 -8.28
N VAL A 91 17.85 8.69 -7.85
CA VAL A 91 18.80 7.84 -8.56
C VAL A 91 18.81 6.46 -7.92
N LEU A 92 18.40 5.43 -8.68
CA LEU A 92 18.28 4.06 -8.20
C LEU A 92 19.29 3.13 -8.87
N THR A 93 19.81 2.15 -8.12
CA THR A 93 20.48 1.01 -8.71
C THR A 93 19.47 -0.02 -9.20
N SER A 94 19.73 -0.65 -10.35
CA SER A 94 19.08 -1.91 -10.74
C SER A 94 19.62 -3.07 -9.91
N SER A 95 19.04 -4.26 -10.06
CA SER A 95 19.60 -5.47 -9.43
C SER A 95 21.01 -5.77 -9.92
N VAL A 96 21.31 -5.52 -11.20
CA VAL A 96 22.62 -5.73 -11.80
C VAL A 96 23.66 -4.78 -11.21
N THR A 97 23.37 -3.47 -11.25
CA THR A 97 24.32 -2.45 -10.77
C THR A 97 24.50 -2.46 -9.25
N SER A 98 23.49 -2.95 -8.52
CA SER A 98 23.61 -3.21 -7.08
C SER A 98 24.57 -4.35 -6.77
N ILE A 99 24.57 -5.44 -7.56
CA ILE A 99 25.49 -6.58 -7.37
C ILE A 99 26.95 -6.17 -7.61
N ILE A 100 27.22 -5.35 -8.62
CA ILE A 100 28.58 -4.88 -8.91
C ILE A 100 29.05 -3.78 -7.94
N GLY A 101 28.19 -3.33 -7.04
CA GLY A 101 28.56 -2.42 -5.95
C GLY A 101 28.79 -0.98 -6.39
N THR A 102 28.04 -0.49 -7.39
CA THR A 102 28.15 0.90 -7.85
C THR A 102 27.86 1.91 -6.73
N ASP A 103 28.77 2.84 -6.51
CA ASP A 103 28.63 3.90 -5.51
C ASP A 103 27.81 5.08 -6.06
N ILE A 104 26.49 4.91 -6.12
CA ILE A 104 25.58 5.98 -6.56
C ILE A 104 25.54 7.16 -5.58
N VAL A 105 25.90 6.97 -4.31
CA VAL A 105 25.96 8.04 -3.31
C VAL A 105 27.09 8.99 -3.65
N GLY A 106 28.32 8.47 -3.81
CA GLY A 106 29.48 9.26 -4.19
C GLY A 106 29.32 9.96 -5.53
N ILE A 107 28.65 9.32 -6.51
CA ILE A 107 28.35 9.94 -7.81
C ILE A 107 27.40 11.12 -7.63
N CYS A 108 26.27 10.93 -6.93
CA CYS A 108 25.30 12.00 -6.66
C CYS A 108 25.97 13.18 -5.94
N ASP A 109 26.77 12.91 -4.91
CA ASP A 109 27.47 13.94 -4.14
C ASP A 109 28.44 14.75 -5.04
N SER A 110 29.16 14.09 -5.94
CA SER A 110 30.11 14.74 -6.87
C SER A 110 29.43 15.60 -7.93
N LEU A 111 28.19 15.28 -8.29
CA LEU A 111 27.41 15.97 -9.31
C LEU A 111 26.47 17.03 -8.75
N GLN A 112 26.10 16.98 -7.47
CA GLN A 112 25.10 17.86 -6.87
C GLN A 112 25.39 19.36 -7.10
N SER A 113 26.65 19.77 -7.08
CA SER A 113 27.02 21.17 -7.34
C SER A 113 26.93 21.60 -8.80
N LYS A 114 26.72 20.67 -9.72
CA LYS A 114 26.69 20.88 -11.18
C LYS A 114 25.27 20.88 -11.76
N VAL A 115 24.27 20.52 -10.97
CA VAL A 115 22.86 20.42 -11.37
C VAL A 115 21.98 21.23 -10.41
N GLN A 116 20.79 21.62 -10.87
CA GLN A 116 19.84 22.38 -10.05
C GLN A 116 18.90 21.46 -9.27
N SER A 117 18.55 20.32 -9.84
CA SER A 117 17.73 19.30 -9.18
C SER A 117 18.45 18.70 -7.98
N ARG A 118 17.69 18.43 -6.90
CA ARG A 118 18.24 17.69 -5.76
C ARG A 118 18.45 16.23 -6.14
N LEU A 119 19.69 15.75 -6.09
CA LEU A 119 20.00 14.34 -6.34
C LEU A 119 19.77 13.51 -5.07
N ILE A 120 18.99 12.44 -5.18
CA ILE A 120 18.64 11.59 -4.05
C ILE A 120 18.96 10.13 -4.39
N PRO A 121 20.10 9.61 -3.94
CA PRO A 121 20.44 8.22 -4.16
C PRO A 121 19.57 7.29 -3.30
N VAL A 122 19.01 6.25 -3.93
CA VAL A 122 18.18 5.24 -3.26
C VAL A 122 18.71 3.85 -3.59
N ASN A 123 19.32 3.21 -2.61
CA ASN A 123 19.85 1.85 -2.75
C ASN A 123 18.73 0.80 -2.60
N SER A 124 18.48 0.03 -3.67
CA SER A 124 17.53 -1.07 -3.67
C SER A 124 17.96 -2.15 -4.64
N SER A 125 18.28 -3.33 -4.12
CA SER A 125 18.74 -4.44 -4.97
C SER A 125 17.62 -5.23 -5.64
N GLY A 126 16.44 -5.27 -5.05
CA GLY A 126 15.35 -6.14 -5.51
C GLY A 126 15.60 -7.64 -5.31
N LEU A 127 16.63 -8.02 -4.56
CA LEU A 127 17.10 -9.41 -4.48
C LEU A 127 16.81 -10.10 -3.14
N GLY A 128 16.53 -9.37 -2.09
CA GLY A 128 16.51 -9.94 -0.74
C GLY A 128 15.22 -9.72 0.03
N ALA A 129 14.32 -8.87 -0.45
CA ALA A 129 13.14 -8.47 0.29
C ALA A 129 11.91 -8.35 -0.61
N ASP A 130 10.73 -8.44 -0.01
CA ASP A 130 9.45 -8.22 -0.67
C ASP A 130 9.03 -6.74 -0.62
N TYR A 131 7.91 -6.43 -1.26
CA TYR A 131 7.40 -5.05 -1.37
C TYR A 131 7.09 -4.41 -0.01
N SER A 132 6.64 -5.18 0.99
CA SER A 132 6.36 -4.66 2.33
C SER A 132 7.61 -4.09 2.98
N ALA A 133 8.75 -4.80 2.89
CA ALA A 133 10.02 -4.31 3.36
C ALA A 133 10.50 -3.07 2.57
N GLY A 134 10.23 -3.03 1.26
CA GLY A 134 10.52 -1.88 0.41
C GLY A 134 9.71 -0.64 0.80
N LEU A 135 8.40 -0.77 1.01
CA LEU A 135 7.52 0.31 1.47
C LEU A 135 7.99 0.86 2.83
N ARG A 136 8.24 -0.03 3.78
CA ARG A 136 8.73 0.34 5.12
C ARG A 136 10.01 1.16 5.05
N LYS A 137 10.96 0.72 4.23
CA LYS A 137 12.25 1.40 4.04
C LYS A 137 12.08 2.77 3.41
N ILE A 138 11.35 2.85 2.29
CA ILE A 138 11.25 4.11 1.53
C ILE A 138 10.42 5.16 2.28
N TYR A 139 9.35 4.78 2.98
CA TYR A 139 8.56 5.71 3.77
C TYR A 139 9.41 6.39 4.86
N LEU A 140 10.19 5.61 5.61
CA LEU A 140 11.07 6.18 6.62
C LEU A 140 12.15 7.07 5.99
N GLN A 141 12.83 6.60 4.94
CA GLN A 141 13.88 7.37 4.28
C GLN A 141 13.38 8.70 3.72
N LEU A 142 12.20 8.75 3.10
CA LEU A 142 11.61 9.99 2.59
C LEU A 142 11.24 10.94 3.73
N ALA A 143 10.72 10.44 4.83
CA ALA A 143 10.42 11.26 6.00
C ALA A 143 11.71 11.87 6.61
N GLU A 144 12.77 11.07 6.76
CA GLU A 144 14.07 11.54 7.25
C GLU A 144 14.72 12.59 6.35
N LEU A 145 14.53 12.48 5.03
CA LEU A 145 15.12 13.38 4.04
C LEU A 145 14.41 14.73 3.91
N PHE A 146 13.10 14.76 4.07
CA PHE A 146 12.30 15.94 3.70
C PHE A 146 11.60 16.61 4.88
N VAL A 147 11.18 15.88 5.92
CA VAL A 147 10.38 16.46 7.00
C VAL A 147 11.17 17.44 7.84
N GLN A 148 10.57 18.61 8.08
CA GLN A 148 11.17 19.63 8.92
C GLN A 148 10.78 19.47 10.41
N PRO A 149 11.73 19.58 11.36
CA PRO A 149 11.47 19.34 12.80
C PRO A 149 10.52 20.34 13.47
N ALA A 150 10.60 21.59 13.11
CA ALA A 150 9.86 22.68 13.78
C ALA A 150 8.77 23.23 12.86
N VAL A 151 7.54 22.77 13.02
CA VAL A 151 6.42 23.15 12.17
C VAL A 151 5.25 23.67 12.99
N VAL A 152 4.65 24.76 12.52
CA VAL A 152 3.38 25.27 13.08
C VAL A 152 2.25 24.35 12.68
N LYS A 153 1.47 23.87 13.66
CA LYS A 153 0.34 22.99 13.41
C LYS A 153 -0.80 23.72 12.73
N GLN A 154 -1.35 23.10 11.66
CA GLN A 154 -2.56 23.57 10.99
C GLN A 154 -3.77 22.90 11.63
N SER A 155 -4.68 23.72 12.17
CA SER A 155 -5.85 23.21 12.90
C SER A 155 -6.76 22.38 12.00
N LYS A 156 -7.26 21.26 12.53
CA LYS A 156 -8.14 20.31 11.86
C LYS A 156 -7.57 19.75 10.56
N ARG A 157 -6.27 19.58 10.49
CA ARG A 157 -5.57 18.92 9.39
C ARG A 157 -4.96 17.60 9.84
N TYR A 158 -5.04 16.60 8.99
CA TYR A 158 -4.42 15.29 9.21
C TYR A 158 -3.72 14.80 7.95
N ASN A 159 -2.78 13.88 8.11
CA ASN A 159 -2.17 13.16 7.01
C ASN A 159 -2.65 11.72 6.96
N ILE A 160 -2.59 11.10 5.78
CA ILE A 160 -2.70 9.66 5.60
C ILE A 160 -1.30 9.11 5.29
N LEU A 161 -0.89 8.07 6.02
CA LEU A 161 0.34 7.32 5.83
C LEU A 161 0.03 5.86 5.50
N GLY A 162 0.88 5.22 4.69
CA GLY A 162 0.74 3.79 4.38
C GLY A 162 -0.24 3.47 3.25
N ALA A 163 -0.81 4.48 2.59
CA ALA A 163 -1.45 4.26 1.31
C ALA A 163 -0.39 3.99 0.23
N SER A 164 -0.64 3.03 -0.65
CA SER A 164 0.28 2.68 -1.73
C SER A 164 -0.49 2.33 -3.00
N PRO A 165 0.03 2.70 -4.19
CA PRO A 165 -0.53 2.23 -5.46
C PRO A 165 -0.48 0.70 -5.62
N LEU A 166 0.30 0.01 -4.79
CA LEU A 166 0.35 -1.45 -4.72
C LEU A 166 -0.77 -2.07 -3.87
N HIS A 167 -1.52 -1.25 -3.11
CA HIS A 167 -2.72 -1.70 -2.41
C HIS A 167 -3.94 -1.54 -3.31
N TYR A 168 -4.68 -2.63 -3.50
CA TYR A 168 -5.86 -2.62 -4.37
C TYR A 168 -6.94 -1.69 -3.81
N ARG A 169 -7.41 -0.74 -4.64
CA ARG A 169 -8.39 0.30 -4.29
C ARG A 169 -7.93 1.33 -3.24
N ALA A 170 -6.63 1.54 -3.06
CA ALA A 170 -6.11 2.51 -2.10
C ALA A 170 -6.75 3.90 -2.23
N GLU A 171 -6.97 4.41 -3.45
CA GLU A 171 -7.63 5.72 -3.65
C GLU A 171 -9.08 5.75 -3.14
N SER A 172 -9.81 4.63 -3.27
CA SER A 172 -11.18 4.53 -2.75
C SER A 172 -11.19 4.53 -1.22
N ASP A 173 -10.24 3.84 -0.60
CA ASP A 173 -10.08 3.82 0.86
C ASP A 173 -9.67 5.19 1.40
N ILE A 174 -8.76 5.91 0.72
CA ILE A 174 -8.41 7.30 1.05
C ILE A 174 -9.68 8.18 1.04
N CYS A 175 -10.48 8.14 -0.04
CA CYS A 175 -11.71 8.92 -0.16
C CYS A 175 -12.75 8.56 0.92
N GLU A 176 -12.78 7.30 1.37
CA GLU A 176 -13.64 6.90 2.49
C GLU A 176 -13.17 7.49 3.81
N ILE A 177 -11.87 7.40 4.13
CA ILE A 177 -11.29 8.00 5.34
C ILE A 177 -11.50 9.51 5.36
N GLU A 178 -11.31 10.20 4.23
CA GLU A 178 -11.61 11.63 4.12
C GLU A 178 -13.08 11.95 4.46
N SER A 179 -13.99 11.15 3.92
CA SER A 179 -15.42 11.33 4.16
C SER A 179 -15.76 11.13 5.64
N LEU A 180 -15.23 10.06 6.25
CA LEU A 180 -15.47 9.74 7.65
C LEU A 180 -14.94 10.83 8.59
N LEU A 181 -13.71 11.29 8.42
CA LEU A 181 -13.10 12.29 9.31
C LEU A 181 -13.69 13.67 9.12
N ARG A 182 -14.08 14.03 7.90
CA ARG A 182 -14.81 15.28 7.62
C ARG A 182 -16.19 15.25 8.27
N GLU A 183 -16.94 14.16 8.12
CA GLU A 183 -18.28 14.02 8.72
C GLU A 183 -18.20 13.97 10.25
N ALA A 184 -17.30 13.16 10.83
CA ALA A 184 -17.22 12.95 12.26
C ALA A 184 -16.72 14.20 13.02
N PHE A 185 -15.66 14.85 12.52
CA PHE A 185 -14.90 15.84 13.26
C PHE A 185 -14.72 17.19 12.55
N GLY A 186 -14.98 17.26 11.25
CA GLY A 186 -14.67 18.43 10.42
C GLY A 186 -13.17 18.55 10.13
N TYR A 187 -12.43 17.44 10.16
CA TYR A 187 -11.02 17.39 9.78
C TYR A 187 -10.88 17.19 8.27
N GLU A 188 -9.89 17.84 7.66
CA GLU A 188 -9.58 17.75 6.24
C GLU A 188 -8.19 17.16 6.03
N LEU A 189 -8.03 16.37 4.98
CA LEU A 189 -6.73 15.83 4.56
C LEU A 189 -5.79 16.99 4.23
N LEU A 190 -4.58 16.96 4.82
CA LEU A 190 -3.50 17.84 4.43
C LEU A 190 -2.69 17.19 3.31
N HIS A 191 -2.11 16.04 3.59
CA HIS A 191 -1.33 15.28 2.62
C HIS A 191 -1.58 13.77 2.73
N CYS A 192 -1.57 13.09 1.59
CA CYS A 192 -1.44 11.64 1.52
C CYS A 192 0.01 11.30 1.21
N PHE A 193 0.71 10.71 2.17
CA PHE A 193 2.12 10.38 2.02
C PHE A 193 2.33 9.35 0.93
N ALA A 194 3.18 9.67 -0.05
CA ALA A 194 3.56 8.81 -1.16
C ALA A 194 2.41 8.38 -2.11
N MET A 195 1.34 9.18 -2.16
CA MET A 195 0.27 9.04 -3.15
C MET A 195 -0.09 10.43 -3.69
N ASN A 196 0.12 10.65 -5.00
CA ASN A 196 -0.13 11.94 -5.67
C ASN A 196 0.44 13.13 -4.85
N THR A 197 1.74 13.10 -4.61
CA THR A 197 2.44 13.97 -3.67
C THR A 197 3.54 14.77 -4.35
N THR A 198 4.14 15.71 -3.61
CA THR A 198 5.32 16.47 -4.02
C THR A 198 6.38 16.43 -2.91
N THR A 199 7.60 16.82 -3.25
CA THR A 199 8.68 16.94 -2.25
C THR A 199 8.34 17.98 -1.17
N GLU A 200 7.62 19.06 -1.53
CA GLU A 200 7.13 20.06 -0.58
C GLU A 200 6.04 19.50 0.34
N ALA A 201 5.10 18.74 -0.20
CA ALA A 201 4.05 18.11 0.60
C ALA A 201 4.63 17.17 1.69
N ILE A 202 5.72 16.46 1.38
CA ILE A 202 6.41 15.64 2.38
C ILE A 202 7.09 16.51 3.46
N ALA A 203 7.68 17.64 3.06
CA ALA A 203 8.28 18.55 4.04
C ALA A 203 7.25 19.14 5.01
N GLU A 204 6.01 19.32 4.58
CA GLU A 204 4.89 19.86 5.36
C GLU A 204 4.16 18.83 6.24
N LEU A 205 4.48 17.54 6.18
CA LEU A 205 3.79 16.51 6.97
C LEU A 205 3.74 16.82 8.46
N GLY A 206 4.79 17.46 8.99
CA GLY A 206 4.85 17.91 10.37
C GLY A 206 3.79 18.96 10.77
N SER A 207 3.14 19.61 9.79
CA SER A 207 2.11 20.64 10.05
C SER A 207 0.76 20.08 10.44
N ALA A 208 0.48 18.81 10.22
CA ALA A 208 -0.78 18.18 10.62
C ALA A 208 -0.90 18.01 12.14
N GLU A 209 -2.13 18.00 12.64
CA GLU A 209 -2.43 17.67 14.03
C GLU A 209 -2.45 16.16 14.31
N LEU A 210 -2.63 15.33 13.27
CA LEU A 210 -2.81 13.88 13.37
C LEU A 210 -2.30 13.17 12.14
N ASN A 211 -1.74 11.97 12.30
CA ASN A 211 -1.44 11.03 11.23
C ASN A 211 -2.37 9.82 11.32
N ILE A 212 -3.00 9.44 10.21
CA ILE A 212 -3.81 8.22 10.07
C ILE A 212 -2.98 7.20 9.29
N ILE A 213 -2.82 6.01 9.86
CA ILE A 213 -2.01 4.95 9.26
C ILE A 213 -2.93 3.87 8.71
N LEU A 214 -2.83 3.60 7.41
CA LEU A 214 -3.63 2.60 6.71
C LEU A 214 -2.92 1.25 6.56
N ALA A 215 -1.59 1.22 6.66
CA ALA A 215 -0.81 -0.01 6.55
C ALA A 215 0.39 -0.02 7.49
N ALA A 216 0.69 -1.19 8.05
CA ALA A 216 1.76 -1.42 9.02
C ALA A 216 3.16 -0.99 8.52
N GLU A 217 3.37 -0.95 7.22
CA GLU A 217 4.60 -0.51 6.59
C GLU A 217 4.96 0.93 6.94
N ALA A 218 3.97 1.78 7.20
CA ALA A 218 4.19 3.17 7.55
C ALA A 218 4.44 3.41 9.05
N LEU A 219 4.35 2.41 9.91
CA LEU A 219 4.56 2.57 11.36
C LEU A 219 5.92 3.19 11.72
N PRO A 220 7.07 2.73 11.18
CA PRO A 220 8.36 3.36 11.50
C PRO A 220 8.43 4.83 11.07
N CYS A 221 7.81 5.17 9.94
CA CYS A 221 7.69 6.55 9.47
C CYS A 221 6.83 7.39 10.44
N ALA A 222 5.70 6.87 10.91
CA ALA A 222 4.83 7.56 11.85
C ALA A 222 5.49 7.77 13.23
N GLU A 223 6.24 6.78 13.72
CA GLU A 223 7.03 6.88 14.94
C GLU A 223 8.12 7.94 14.81
N TYR A 224 8.83 7.98 13.68
CA TYR A 224 9.79 9.03 13.37
C TYR A 224 9.12 10.41 13.34
N LEU A 225 8.01 10.58 12.62
CA LEU A 225 7.25 11.83 12.56
C LEU A 225 6.81 12.28 13.95
N GLN A 226 6.30 11.37 14.78
CA GLN A 226 5.92 11.68 16.15
C GLN A 226 7.11 12.15 16.98
N SER A 227 8.27 11.52 16.83
CA SER A 227 9.48 11.89 17.57
C SER A 227 10.02 13.26 17.19
N VAL A 228 9.92 13.64 15.90
CA VAL A 228 10.53 14.88 15.36
C VAL A 228 9.56 16.06 15.43
N THR A 229 8.27 15.83 15.13
CA THR A 229 7.26 16.89 15.01
C THR A 229 6.21 16.91 16.11
N GLY A 230 6.20 15.87 16.97
CA GLY A 230 5.18 15.71 18.02
C GLY A 230 3.79 15.35 17.48
N THR A 231 3.62 15.05 16.17
CA THR A 231 2.33 14.70 15.59
C THR A 231 1.92 13.29 16.02
N PRO A 232 0.84 13.11 16.77
CA PRO A 232 0.36 11.79 17.17
C PRO A 232 -0.16 11.02 15.96
N TYR A 233 -0.29 9.70 16.10
CA TYR A 233 -0.87 8.86 15.05
C TYR A 233 -1.90 7.87 15.57
N VAL A 234 -2.81 7.44 14.68
CA VAL A 234 -3.76 6.36 14.88
C VAL A 234 -3.52 5.29 13.82
N TYR A 235 -3.28 4.05 14.27
CA TYR A 235 -3.16 2.88 13.42
C TYR A 235 -4.26 1.87 13.80
N LEU A 236 -5.34 1.88 13.04
CA LEU A 236 -6.46 0.95 13.13
C LEU A 236 -7.26 1.00 11.82
N PRO A 237 -6.81 0.31 10.76
CA PRO A 237 -7.53 0.28 9.47
C PRO A 237 -8.98 -0.20 9.65
N PRO A 238 -10.01 0.59 9.27
CA PRO A 238 -11.39 0.35 9.65
C PRO A 238 -12.12 -0.60 8.67
N TYR A 239 -12.00 -1.92 8.85
CA TYR A 239 -12.75 -2.90 8.06
C TYR A 239 -14.05 -3.30 8.76
N GLY A 240 -15.21 -3.01 8.16
CA GLY A 240 -16.52 -3.30 8.74
C GLY A 240 -17.00 -2.23 9.71
N TYR A 241 -18.27 -2.32 10.14
CA TYR A 241 -18.92 -1.27 10.94
C TYR A 241 -18.35 -1.13 12.34
N SER A 242 -18.03 -2.24 13.02
CA SER A 242 -17.48 -2.21 14.37
C SER A 242 -16.08 -1.60 14.40
N GLN A 243 -15.19 -2.04 13.50
CA GLN A 243 -13.84 -1.50 13.43
C GLN A 243 -13.85 -0.03 12.97
N THR A 244 -14.81 0.38 12.12
CA THR A 244 -15.02 1.80 11.79
C THR A 244 -15.39 2.61 13.02
N THR A 245 -16.25 2.07 13.89
CA THR A 245 -16.59 2.72 15.17
C THR A 245 -15.40 2.82 16.10
N GLU A 246 -14.60 1.76 16.22
CA GLU A 246 -13.38 1.75 17.04
C GLU A 246 -12.32 2.73 16.50
N PHE A 247 -12.14 2.78 15.18
CA PHE A 247 -11.26 3.76 14.52
C PHE A 247 -11.66 5.20 14.87
N LEU A 248 -12.95 5.54 14.71
CA LEU A 248 -13.46 6.89 15.03
C LEU A 248 -13.27 7.23 16.51
N ASN A 249 -13.52 6.28 17.42
CA ASN A 249 -13.29 6.47 18.85
C ASN A 249 -11.80 6.65 19.19
N SER A 250 -10.91 5.92 18.50
CA SER A 250 -9.46 6.08 18.64
C SER A 250 -9.00 7.46 18.19
N VAL A 251 -9.52 7.94 17.06
CA VAL A 251 -9.27 9.32 16.60
C VAL A 251 -9.81 10.32 17.60
N ALA A 252 -11.05 10.16 18.08
CA ALA A 252 -11.68 11.04 19.10
C ALA A 252 -10.83 11.17 20.37
N ALA A 253 -10.25 10.06 20.84
CA ALA A 253 -9.39 10.04 22.01
C ALA A 253 -8.10 10.85 21.80
N VAL A 254 -7.50 10.78 20.60
CA VAL A 254 -6.26 11.49 20.27
C VAL A 254 -6.50 12.99 20.11
N ILE A 255 -7.58 13.39 19.42
CA ILE A 255 -7.87 14.82 19.16
C ILE A 255 -8.69 15.50 20.28
N GLY A 256 -9.16 14.74 21.27
CA GLY A 256 -9.98 15.27 22.37
C GLY A 256 -11.37 15.77 21.97
N GLN A 257 -11.91 15.29 20.82
CA GLN A 257 -13.23 15.67 20.31
C GLN A 257 -14.11 14.44 20.15
N PRO A 258 -15.33 14.39 20.74
CA PRO A 258 -16.21 13.23 20.61
C PRO A 258 -16.72 13.04 19.16
N VAL A 259 -16.95 11.78 18.78
CA VAL A 259 -17.62 11.44 17.52
C VAL A 259 -19.08 11.93 17.57
N LYS A 260 -19.60 12.40 16.45
CA LYS A 260 -21.03 12.76 16.35
C LYS A 260 -21.92 11.56 16.63
N GLU A 261 -22.83 11.69 17.58
CA GLU A 261 -23.74 10.62 18.05
C GLU A 261 -24.54 10.00 16.91
N ALA A 262 -25.06 10.81 15.98
CA ALA A 262 -25.82 10.34 14.83
C ALA A 262 -25.03 9.36 13.95
N MET A 263 -23.72 9.56 13.82
CA MET A 263 -22.83 8.66 13.06
C MET A 263 -22.65 7.33 13.77
N LEU A 264 -22.41 7.35 15.08
CA LEU A 264 -22.29 6.13 15.89
C LEU A 264 -23.57 5.30 15.84
N GLN A 265 -24.75 5.96 15.97
CA GLN A 265 -26.06 5.30 15.88
C GLN A 265 -26.28 4.68 14.50
N ARG A 266 -25.90 5.37 13.42
CA ARG A 266 -26.01 4.85 12.05
C ARG A 266 -25.14 3.60 11.85
N LEU A 267 -23.88 3.62 12.29
CA LEU A 267 -22.98 2.47 12.20
C LEU A 267 -23.48 1.28 13.05
N ALA A 268 -23.95 1.54 14.26
CA ALA A 268 -24.51 0.52 15.15
C ALA A 268 -25.76 -0.12 14.54
N GLU A 269 -26.67 0.65 13.95
CA GLU A 269 -27.87 0.15 13.29
C GLU A 269 -27.53 -0.72 12.06
N LYS A 270 -26.58 -0.29 11.22
CA LYS A 270 -26.12 -1.07 10.07
C LYS A 270 -25.50 -2.39 10.52
N ASN A 271 -24.65 -2.36 11.54
CA ASN A 271 -24.04 -3.57 12.11
C ASN A 271 -25.09 -4.52 12.69
N ARG A 272 -26.09 -3.98 13.39
CA ARG A 272 -27.21 -4.77 13.90
C ARG A 272 -27.99 -5.47 12.78
N ARG A 273 -28.30 -4.74 11.69
CA ARG A 273 -29.00 -5.29 10.53
C ARG A 273 -28.22 -6.43 9.87
N LEU A 274 -26.91 -6.26 9.68
CA LEU A 274 -26.03 -7.29 9.14
C LEU A 274 -26.07 -8.56 10.02
N LYS A 275 -25.92 -8.42 11.33
CA LYS A 275 -25.98 -9.54 12.28
C LYS A 275 -27.38 -10.20 12.32
N MET A 276 -28.45 -9.44 12.20
CA MET A 276 -29.80 -10.00 12.12
C MET A 276 -30.01 -10.82 10.85
N LEU A 277 -29.53 -10.35 9.70
CA LEU A 277 -29.57 -11.10 8.45
C LEU A 277 -28.89 -12.48 8.63
N LEU A 278 -27.66 -12.49 9.15
CA LEU A 278 -26.88 -13.72 9.30
C LEU A 278 -27.45 -14.72 10.33
N ASN A 279 -28.28 -14.25 11.24
CA ASN A 279 -28.99 -15.11 12.21
C ASN A 279 -30.36 -15.63 11.68
N SER A 280 -30.71 -15.33 10.42
CA SER A 280 -31.96 -15.79 9.82
C SER A 280 -31.91 -17.29 9.56
N PRO A 281 -32.93 -18.07 10.01
CA PRO A 281 -33.02 -19.52 9.75
C PRO A 281 -33.29 -19.85 8.27
N LEU A 282 -33.59 -18.83 7.46
CA LEU A 282 -33.83 -19.01 6.01
C LEU A 282 -32.55 -19.06 5.18
N LEU A 283 -31.39 -18.78 5.77
CA LEU A 283 -30.12 -18.78 5.05
C LEU A 283 -29.52 -20.18 4.98
N SER A 284 -29.11 -20.59 3.78
CA SER A 284 -28.58 -21.92 3.51
C SER A 284 -27.11 -22.12 3.90
N ARG A 285 -26.34 -21.01 4.01
CA ARG A 285 -24.88 -21.04 4.26
C ARG A 285 -24.48 -20.21 5.48
N THR A 286 -25.03 -20.54 6.65
CA THR A 286 -24.62 -19.94 7.92
C THR A 286 -24.27 -21.00 8.97
N PRO A 287 -23.11 -20.92 9.66
CA PRO A 287 -22.03 -19.96 9.40
C PRO A 287 -21.33 -20.22 8.07
N GLY A 288 -21.03 -19.16 7.32
CA GLY A 288 -20.30 -19.25 6.06
C GLY A 288 -18.81 -19.54 6.25
N THR A 289 -18.14 -19.89 5.17
CA THR A 289 -16.68 -20.10 5.14
C THR A 289 -16.01 -19.08 4.24
N VAL A 290 -14.90 -18.50 4.71
CA VAL A 290 -14.13 -17.47 4.02
C VAL A 290 -12.69 -17.93 3.79
N PHE A 291 -12.17 -17.65 2.62
CA PHE A 291 -10.75 -17.73 2.30
C PHE A 291 -10.23 -16.31 2.03
N LEU A 292 -9.14 -15.92 2.69
CA LEU A 292 -8.54 -14.59 2.58
C LEU A 292 -7.10 -14.68 2.07
N LYS A 293 -6.74 -13.82 1.11
CA LYS A 293 -5.34 -13.58 0.74
C LYS A 293 -5.13 -12.12 0.33
N GLY A 294 -4.09 -11.51 0.86
CA GLY A 294 -3.74 -10.12 0.55
C GLY A 294 -2.59 -9.60 1.39
N ASP A 295 -2.49 -8.28 1.45
CA ASP A 295 -1.58 -7.59 2.35
C ASP A 295 -1.98 -7.84 3.80
N TYR A 296 -1.03 -7.65 4.72
CA TYR A 296 -1.25 -7.93 6.15
C TYR A 296 -2.50 -7.24 6.70
N ASP A 297 -2.62 -5.93 6.52
CA ASP A 297 -3.76 -5.17 7.07
C ASP A 297 -5.10 -5.56 6.45
N THR A 298 -5.12 -5.87 5.15
CA THR A 298 -6.30 -6.38 4.46
C THR A 298 -6.73 -7.73 5.02
N VAL A 299 -5.80 -8.67 5.15
CA VAL A 299 -6.11 -10.03 5.66
C VAL A 299 -6.51 -9.98 7.12
N LYS A 300 -5.82 -9.18 7.94
CA LYS A 300 -6.15 -8.99 9.35
C LYS A 300 -7.52 -8.34 9.52
N GLY A 301 -7.73 -7.19 8.90
CA GLY A 301 -8.95 -6.40 9.06
C GLY A 301 -10.18 -7.14 8.55
N LEU A 302 -10.13 -7.73 7.35
CA LEU A 302 -11.21 -8.58 6.83
C LEU A 302 -11.40 -9.84 7.68
N GLY A 303 -10.31 -10.45 8.15
CA GLY A 303 -10.36 -11.62 9.03
C GLY A 303 -11.11 -11.31 10.32
N ASP A 304 -10.82 -10.19 10.95
CA ASP A 304 -11.51 -9.77 12.18
C ASP A 304 -12.97 -9.41 11.92
N PHE A 305 -13.28 -8.76 10.81
CA PHE A 305 -14.66 -8.48 10.38
C PHE A 305 -15.47 -9.79 10.20
N PHE A 306 -14.94 -10.79 9.49
CA PHE A 306 -15.65 -12.04 9.28
C PHE A 306 -15.73 -12.91 10.55
N LYS A 307 -14.72 -12.87 11.43
CA LYS A 307 -14.79 -13.52 12.77
C LYS A 307 -15.90 -12.92 13.62
N GLU A 308 -16.05 -11.58 13.63
CA GLU A 308 -17.15 -10.89 14.32
C GLU A 308 -18.53 -11.38 13.84
N LEU A 309 -18.64 -11.68 12.55
CA LEU A 309 -19.84 -12.21 11.93
C LEU A 309 -19.99 -13.75 12.07
N ARG A 310 -19.09 -14.40 12.82
CA ARG A 310 -19.05 -15.85 13.07
C ARG A 310 -18.83 -16.70 11.81
N PHE A 311 -18.20 -16.15 10.79
CA PHE A 311 -17.74 -16.95 9.66
C PHE A 311 -16.57 -17.84 10.08
N ASN A 312 -16.52 -19.04 9.48
CA ASN A 312 -15.35 -19.90 9.57
C ASN A 312 -14.26 -19.36 8.62
N ILE A 313 -13.09 -19.03 9.14
CA ILE A 313 -11.94 -18.65 8.33
C ILE A 313 -11.19 -19.92 7.96
N ALA A 314 -11.34 -20.40 6.73
CA ALA A 314 -10.63 -21.58 6.24
C ALA A 314 -9.11 -21.32 6.19
N HIS A 315 -8.72 -20.19 5.59
CA HIS A 315 -7.34 -19.74 5.52
C HIS A 315 -7.28 -18.22 5.49
N SER A 316 -6.23 -17.66 6.13
CA SER A 316 -5.83 -16.26 6.08
C SER A 316 -4.39 -16.18 5.61
N VAL A 317 -4.16 -15.85 4.34
CA VAL A 317 -2.84 -15.91 3.71
C VAL A 317 -2.29 -14.50 3.48
N CYS A 318 -1.19 -14.16 4.13
CA CYS A 318 -0.44 -12.94 3.84
C CYS A 318 0.51 -13.16 2.66
N MET A 319 0.56 -12.20 1.73
CA MET A 319 1.37 -12.29 0.52
C MET A 319 2.86 -12.01 0.76
N HIS A 320 3.19 -11.34 1.84
CA HIS A 320 4.56 -10.94 2.20
C HIS A 320 4.96 -11.49 3.57
N LYS A 321 6.25 -11.43 3.88
CA LYS A 321 6.74 -11.81 5.21
C LYS A 321 6.15 -10.88 6.26
N ILE A 322 5.55 -11.48 7.28
CA ILE A 322 5.13 -10.73 8.46
C ILE A 322 6.37 -10.50 9.31
N THR A 323 6.84 -9.24 9.36
CA THR A 323 8.02 -8.84 10.15
C THR A 323 7.60 -8.15 11.43
N GLY A 324 8.31 -8.43 12.53
CA GLY A 324 8.08 -7.84 13.85
C GLY A 324 7.19 -8.69 14.77
N ALA A 325 6.75 -8.11 15.88
CA ALA A 325 5.91 -8.75 16.90
C ALA A 325 4.50 -9.17 16.40
N ALA A 326 4.18 -8.86 15.16
CA ALA A 326 2.87 -9.03 14.53
C ALA A 326 2.69 -10.36 13.78
N ALA A 327 3.46 -11.40 14.10
CA ALA A 327 3.11 -12.76 13.69
C ALA A 327 1.89 -13.21 14.51
N GLU A 328 0.70 -12.63 14.22
CA GLU A 328 -0.52 -13.01 14.91
C GLU A 328 -0.90 -14.44 14.56
N ALA A 329 -1.32 -15.18 15.60
CA ALA A 329 -1.82 -16.53 15.43
C ALA A 329 -3.01 -16.56 14.45
N GLY A 330 -2.90 -17.35 13.40
CA GLY A 330 -3.95 -17.54 12.40
C GLY A 330 -3.73 -16.86 11.04
N ILE A 331 -2.65 -16.09 10.85
CA ILE A 331 -2.25 -15.60 9.53
C ILE A 331 -1.11 -16.45 9.00
N GLU A 332 -1.30 -17.03 7.82
CA GLU A 332 -0.38 -17.95 7.17
C GLU A 332 0.54 -17.19 6.20
N TYR A 333 1.78 -17.65 6.10
CA TYR A 333 2.72 -17.22 5.08
C TYR A 333 3.39 -18.44 4.44
N PHE A 334 3.18 -18.63 3.15
CA PHE A 334 3.77 -19.74 2.41
C PHE A 334 5.12 -19.33 1.81
N LYS A 335 6.21 -19.97 2.28
CA LYS A 335 7.55 -19.77 1.70
C LYS A 335 7.69 -20.37 0.31
N GLU A 336 6.99 -21.48 0.06
CA GLU A 336 7.01 -22.21 -1.19
C GLU A 336 5.65 -22.14 -1.88
N GLU A 337 5.65 -21.63 -3.09
CA GLU A 337 4.47 -21.53 -3.93
C GLU A 337 3.75 -22.88 -4.11
N LYS A 338 4.50 -23.98 -4.18
CA LYS A 338 3.95 -25.33 -4.34
C LYS A 338 2.94 -25.70 -3.24
N GLU A 339 3.26 -25.37 -1.99
CA GLU A 339 2.37 -25.66 -0.84
C GLU A 339 1.07 -24.86 -0.97
N TYR A 340 1.18 -23.60 -1.30
CA TYR A 340 0.06 -22.71 -1.54
C TYR A 340 -0.83 -23.19 -2.70
N LEU A 341 -0.24 -23.55 -3.85
CA LEU A 341 -0.99 -24.02 -5.02
C LEU A 341 -1.71 -25.35 -4.79
N GLN A 342 -1.19 -26.22 -3.92
CA GLN A 342 -1.86 -27.48 -3.57
C GLN A 342 -3.13 -27.24 -2.75
N LEU A 343 -3.22 -26.13 -2.03
CA LEU A 343 -4.36 -25.75 -1.22
C LEU A 343 -5.56 -25.33 -2.08
N LEU A 344 -5.34 -24.55 -3.15
CA LEU A 344 -6.39 -23.83 -3.87
C LEU A 344 -7.51 -24.68 -4.45
N PRO A 345 -7.26 -25.88 -5.06
CA PRO A 345 -8.34 -26.73 -5.60
C PRO A 345 -9.28 -27.29 -4.54
N ALA A 346 -8.85 -27.34 -3.27
CA ALA A 346 -9.68 -27.81 -2.15
C ALA A 346 -10.63 -26.72 -1.62
N ILE A 347 -10.42 -25.46 -1.97
CA ILE A 347 -11.27 -24.33 -1.55
C ILE A 347 -12.56 -24.35 -2.37
N ARG A 348 -13.65 -24.77 -1.74
CA ARG A 348 -14.97 -24.93 -2.35
C ARG A 348 -16.07 -24.38 -1.47
N HIS A 349 -17.14 -23.87 -2.08
CA HIS A 349 -18.31 -23.31 -1.40
C HIS A 349 -17.95 -22.20 -0.39
N CYS A 350 -16.87 -21.46 -0.67
CA CYS A 350 -16.36 -20.38 0.16
C CYS A 350 -16.64 -19.01 -0.47
N LEU A 351 -16.64 -17.99 0.36
CA LEU A 351 -16.43 -16.61 -0.05
C LEU A 351 -14.91 -16.38 -0.15
N VAL A 352 -14.39 -16.24 -1.37
CA VAL A 352 -12.96 -16.08 -1.64
C VAL A 352 -12.63 -14.60 -1.88
N LEU A 353 -11.87 -14.01 -0.98
CA LEU A 353 -11.36 -12.65 -1.09
C LEU A 353 -9.84 -12.71 -1.29
N ALA A 354 -9.37 -12.47 -2.50
CA ALA A 354 -7.97 -12.68 -2.85
C ALA A 354 -7.56 -11.82 -4.07
N ASP A 355 -6.33 -12.02 -4.54
CA ASP A 355 -5.87 -11.53 -5.85
C ASP A 355 -6.47 -12.35 -7.01
N GLU A 356 -6.40 -11.77 -8.22
CA GLU A 356 -7.00 -12.36 -9.41
C GLU A 356 -6.43 -13.74 -9.78
N ASP A 357 -5.11 -13.92 -9.62
CA ASP A 357 -4.45 -15.20 -9.94
C ASP A 357 -4.90 -16.33 -9.00
N THR A 358 -5.03 -16.03 -7.72
CA THR A 358 -5.60 -16.93 -6.72
C THR A 358 -7.06 -17.27 -7.02
N ILE A 359 -7.88 -16.25 -7.29
CA ILE A 359 -9.30 -16.40 -7.64
C ILE A 359 -9.47 -17.33 -8.84
N ALA A 360 -8.64 -17.18 -9.88
CA ALA A 360 -8.71 -17.99 -11.09
C ALA A 360 -8.43 -19.48 -10.85
N LYS A 361 -7.66 -19.82 -9.81
CA LYS A 361 -7.25 -21.20 -9.47
C LYS A 361 -8.16 -21.88 -8.46
N THR A 362 -9.09 -21.17 -7.84
CA THR A 362 -10.08 -21.76 -6.92
C THR A 362 -11.30 -22.28 -7.68
N ASP A 363 -12.04 -23.21 -7.06
CA ASP A 363 -13.21 -23.85 -7.64
C ASP A 363 -14.32 -22.87 -8.05
N ALA A 364 -15.11 -23.24 -9.07
CA ALA A 364 -16.22 -22.41 -9.57
C ALA A 364 -17.41 -22.28 -8.60
N THR A 365 -17.49 -23.14 -7.58
CA THR A 365 -18.55 -23.08 -6.56
C THR A 365 -18.35 -21.95 -5.54
N ASN A 366 -17.25 -21.22 -5.62
CA ASN A 366 -16.92 -20.11 -4.73
C ASN A 366 -17.52 -18.80 -5.24
N LEU A 367 -17.96 -17.93 -4.32
CA LEU A 367 -18.15 -16.51 -4.63
C LEU A 367 -16.80 -15.82 -4.52
N LYS A 368 -16.39 -15.07 -5.55
CA LYS A 368 -15.03 -14.58 -5.75
C LYS A 368 -14.99 -13.06 -5.78
N ILE A 369 -14.15 -12.45 -4.93
CA ILE A 369 -13.97 -11.00 -4.83
C ILE A 369 -12.48 -10.68 -4.86
N CYS A 370 -12.07 -9.80 -5.79
CA CYS A 370 -10.71 -9.29 -5.79
C CYS A 370 -10.54 -8.23 -4.70
N VAL A 371 -9.58 -8.44 -3.78
CA VAL A 371 -9.29 -7.53 -2.65
C VAL A 371 -7.81 -7.12 -2.57
N SER A 372 -6.96 -7.71 -3.39
CA SER A 372 -5.53 -7.44 -3.41
C SER A 372 -4.94 -7.54 -4.82
N HIS A 373 -3.79 -6.91 -5.04
CA HIS A 373 -3.02 -7.10 -6.26
C HIS A 373 -2.27 -8.46 -6.26
N PRO A 374 -1.95 -9.02 -7.44
CA PRO A 374 -2.24 -8.52 -8.78
C PRO A 374 -3.72 -8.66 -9.18
N CYS A 375 -4.28 -7.58 -9.69
CA CYS A 375 -5.62 -7.54 -10.25
C CYS A 375 -5.55 -6.77 -11.58
N PHE A 376 -5.46 -7.49 -12.69
CA PHE A 376 -5.25 -6.92 -14.02
C PHE A 376 -6.53 -6.74 -14.83
N SER A 377 -7.55 -7.56 -14.57
CA SER A 377 -8.82 -7.53 -15.33
C SER A 377 -9.87 -6.60 -14.71
N HIS A 378 -9.77 -6.31 -13.40
CA HIS A 378 -10.73 -5.49 -12.67
C HIS A 378 -10.10 -4.15 -12.28
N ARG A 379 -9.85 -3.29 -13.26
CA ARG A 379 -9.40 -1.92 -12.99
C ARG A 379 -10.54 -1.13 -12.35
N THR A 380 -10.30 -0.61 -11.16
CA THR A 380 -11.28 0.25 -10.50
C THR A 380 -11.09 1.67 -11.00
N ILE A 381 -11.97 2.11 -11.90
CA ILE A 381 -12.02 3.51 -12.36
C ILE A 381 -12.76 4.38 -11.31
N ALA A 382 -13.60 3.76 -10.49
CA ALA A 382 -14.48 4.43 -9.56
C ALA A 382 -13.86 4.55 -8.16
N LYS A 383 -13.58 5.79 -7.73
CA LYS A 383 -13.05 6.10 -6.39
C LYS A 383 -14.06 5.95 -5.23
N HIS A 384 -15.18 5.28 -5.44
CA HIS A 384 -16.27 5.19 -4.46
C HIS A 384 -16.58 3.77 -3.99
N LEU A 385 -15.72 2.81 -4.29
CA LEU A 385 -15.85 1.41 -3.88
C LEU A 385 -14.72 0.99 -2.94
N PRO A 386 -14.63 1.54 -1.72
CA PRO A 386 -13.60 1.20 -0.75
C PRO A 386 -13.83 -0.20 -0.17
N PHE A 387 -12.80 -0.73 0.51
CA PHE A 387 -12.93 -1.88 1.43
C PHE A 387 -12.98 -1.42 2.89
N MET A 388 -12.45 -0.24 3.19
CA MET A 388 -12.47 0.35 4.51
C MET A 388 -13.72 1.18 4.75
N GLY A 389 -14.02 1.44 6.02
CA GLY A 389 -15.06 2.36 6.45
C GLY A 389 -16.49 1.85 6.30
N GLU A 390 -17.42 2.77 6.37
CA GLU A 390 -18.86 2.50 6.30
C GLU A 390 -19.25 1.97 4.92
N ARG A 391 -18.80 2.63 3.84
CA ARG A 391 -19.12 2.21 2.46
C ARG A 391 -18.46 0.88 2.10
N GLY A 392 -17.25 0.60 2.63
CA GLY A 392 -16.60 -0.70 2.49
C GLY A 392 -17.42 -1.81 3.14
N ALA A 393 -17.92 -1.56 4.34
CA ALA A 393 -18.82 -2.49 5.03
C ALA A 393 -20.15 -2.69 4.28
N ASP A 394 -20.74 -1.64 3.71
CA ASP A 394 -21.96 -1.72 2.87
C ASP A 394 -21.70 -2.62 1.65
N MET A 395 -20.57 -2.45 0.96
CA MET A 395 -20.20 -3.29 -0.19
C MET A 395 -19.99 -4.76 0.21
N LEU A 396 -19.27 -5.00 1.29
CA LEU A 396 -19.06 -6.37 1.80
C LEU A 396 -20.38 -7.02 2.22
N PHE A 397 -21.33 -6.23 2.75
CA PHE A 397 -22.66 -6.69 3.11
C PHE A 397 -23.43 -7.27 1.90
N GLU A 398 -23.39 -6.59 0.76
CA GLU A 398 -24.02 -7.08 -0.47
C GLU A 398 -23.42 -8.40 -0.94
N TYR A 399 -22.09 -8.53 -0.91
CA TYR A 399 -21.42 -9.80 -1.25
C TYR A 399 -21.76 -10.93 -0.27
N ILE A 400 -21.84 -10.62 1.03
CA ILE A 400 -22.26 -11.59 2.03
C ILE A 400 -23.70 -12.06 1.74
N GLN A 401 -24.62 -11.14 1.40
CA GLN A 401 -26.00 -11.52 1.02
C GLN A 401 -26.02 -12.45 -0.19
N GLN A 402 -25.23 -12.15 -1.23
CA GLN A 402 -25.13 -13.03 -2.39
C GLN A 402 -24.63 -14.42 -1.99
N TYR A 403 -23.56 -14.47 -1.20
CA TYR A 403 -22.94 -15.74 -0.78
C TYR A 403 -23.87 -16.63 0.05
N VAL A 404 -24.58 -16.05 1.03
CA VAL A 404 -25.44 -16.85 1.93
C VAL A 404 -26.73 -17.31 1.25
N ASN A 405 -27.09 -16.75 0.09
CA ASN A 405 -28.23 -17.13 -0.73
C ASN A 405 -27.86 -18.07 -1.90
N MET A 406 -26.60 -18.36 -2.16
CA MET A 406 -26.14 -19.38 -3.12
C MET A 406 -26.39 -20.80 -2.61
#